data_ab575b05e514a984522dc3d410d22062
#
_entry.id   ab575b05e514a984522dc3d410d22062
#
_cell.length_a   1.000
_cell.length_b   1.000
_cell.length_c   1.000
_cell.angle_alpha   90.00
_cell.angle_beta   90.00
_cell.angle_gamma   90.00
#
_symmetry.space_group_name_H-M   'P 1'
#
loop_
_entity.id
_entity.type
_entity.pdbx_description
1 polymer ?
#
loop_
_entity_poly.entity_id
_entity_poly.type
_entity_poly.pdbx_seq_one_letter_code
_entity_poly.pdbx_strand_id
1 'polypeptide(L)'
;MKLKFFRTPPDFRKWLEQHHATETELLVGFYKKDSGKPSITWPESVKEALCFGWIDGIRKKVDAESYKIRFTPRRAKSTWSAVNIARIAVLTREGRMQPAGVAAFARREETNSARYSFENRESAKLSADDEREFRRDPLPGNSSSAKRSETRRTRLQRIIAESRARRRI
;
A
#
# COMPACT_ATOMS: atom_id res chain seq x y z
N MET A 1 4.32 21.93 8.72
CA MET A 1 5.06 20.66 8.60
C MET A 1 6.10 20.73 7.49
N LYS A 2 7.38 20.43 7.77
CA LYS A 2 8.48 20.63 6.80
C LYS A 2 8.74 19.36 5.99
N LEU A 3 8.80 19.46 4.66
CA LEU A 3 9.20 18.37 3.77
C LEU A 3 10.70 18.10 3.94
N LYS A 4 11.08 16.83 4.19
CA LYS A 4 12.48 16.42 4.33
C LYS A 4 12.87 15.44 3.22
N PHE A 5 14.01 15.65 2.60
CA PHE A 5 14.67 14.73 1.69
C PHE A 5 15.82 14.03 2.42
N PHE A 6 15.89 12.72 2.31
CA PHE A 6 16.98 11.92 2.85
C PHE A 6 17.80 11.38 1.68
N ARG A 7 19.11 11.46 1.76
CA ARG A 7 19.99 10.97 0.70
C ARG A 7 20.10 9.44 0.71
N THR A 8 20.12 8.86 1.91
CA THR A 8 20.37 7.42 2.12
C THR A 8 19.40 6.83 3.13
N PRO A 9 19.19 5.48 3.13
CA PRO A 9 18.40 4.80 4.17
C PRO A 9 18.91 5.06 5.59
N PRO A 10 20.24 5.06 5.88
CA PRO A 10 20.77 5.40 7.20
C PRO A 10 20.39 6.80 7.68
N ASP A 11 20.32 7.80 6.80
CA ASP A 11 19.89 9.15 7.19
C ASP A 11 18.44 9.17 7.68
N PHE A 12 17.56 8.46 6.97
CA PHE A 12 16.17 8.33 7.38
C PHE A 12 16.02 7.52 8.66
N ARG A 13 16.79 6.42 8.80
CA ARG A 13 16.84 5.62 10.01
C ARG A 13 17.26 6.44 11.23
N LYS A 14 18.32 7.24 11.12
CA LYS A 14 18.79 8.14 12.18
C LYS A 14 17.71 9.12 12.61
N TRP A 15 16.94 9.66 11.65
CA TRP A 15 15.82 10.52 11.98
C TRP A 15 14.73 9.76 12.75
N LEU A 16 14.38 8.55 12.33
CA LEU A 16 13.40 7.72 13.02
C LEU A 16 13.85 7.37 14.44
N GLU A 17 15.14 7.06 14.65
CA GLU A 17 15.71 6.78 15.97
C GLU A 17 15.47 7.94 16.94
N GLN A 18 15.62 9.15 16.48
CA GLN A 18 15.49 10.34 17.30
C GLN A 18 14.05 10.82 17.51
N HIS A 19 13.14 10.54 16.57
CA HIS A 19 11.86 11.23 16.50
C HIS A 19 10.63 10.30 16.46
N HIS A 20 10.79 8.99 16.23
CA HIS A 20 9.64 8.10 16.03
C HIS A 20 8.66 8.06 17.21
N ALA A 21 9.13 8.33 18.43
CA ALA A 21 8.31 8.30 19.64
C ALA A 21 7.58 9.63 19.92
N THR A 22 8.07 10.74 19.40
CA THR A 22 7.57 12.10 19.67
C THR A 22 6.79 12.69 18.50
N GLU A 23 7.18 12.35 17.27
CA GLU A 23 6.51 12.88 16.08
C GLU A 23 5.31 12.03 15.68
N THR A 24 4.25 12.68 15.22
CA THR A 24 3.01 12.03 14.78
C THR A 24 2.96 11.81 13.28
N GLU A 25 3.78 12.53 12.53
CA GLU A 25 3.90 12.39 11.08
C GLU A 25 5.18 13.02 10.52
N LEU A 26 5.59 12.56 9.34
CA LEU A 26 6.70 13.12 8.58
C LEU A 26 6.34 13.16 7.10
N LEU A 27 6.64 14.27 6.41
CA LEU A 27 6.63 14.34 4.96
C LEU A 27 8.03 14.03 4.43
N VAL A 28 8.18 12.90 3.77
CA VAL A 28 9.42 12.47 3.11
C VAL A 28 9.34 12.82 1.62
N GLY A 29 10.33 13.55 1.14
CA GLY A 29 10.52 13.87 -0.27
C GLY A 29 11.38 12.80 -0.97
N PHE A 30 11.04 12.53 -2.21
CA PHE A 30 11.73 11.58 -3.09
C PHE A 30 11.97 12.24 -4.44
N TYR A 31 13.19 12.18 -4.92
CA TYR A 31 13.48 12.52 -6.30
C TYR A 31 13.11 11.37 -7.24
N LYS A 32 12.68 11.72 -8.44
CA LYS A 32 12.45 10.74 -9.50
C LYS A 32 13.79 10.21 -10.01
N LYS A 33 13.81 9.00 -10.53
CA LYS A 33 15.03 8.35 -11.05
C LYS A 33 15.73 9.21 -12.10
N ASP A 34 14.95 9.85 -12.96
CA ASP A 34 15.46 10.64 -14.10
C ASP A 34 15.91 12.06 -13.71
N SER A 35 15.77 12.46 -12.44
CA SER A 35 16.21 13.78 -11.97
C SER A 35 17.72 13.90 -11.74
N GLY A 36 18.44 12.77 -11.69
CA GLY A 36 19.86 12.73 -11.34
C GLY A 36 20.19 13.11 -9.88
N LYS A 37 19.18 13.47 -9.07
CA LYS A 37 19.35 13.89 -7.67
C LYS A 37 19.27 12.66 -6.74
N PRO A 38 20.22 12.47 -5.83
CA PRO A 38 20.20 11.32 -4.92
C PRO A 38 19.10 11.48 -3.87
N SER A 39 18.30 10.45 -3.66
CA SER A 39 17.42 10.29 -2.50
C SER A 39 17.18 8.82 -2.21
N ILE A 40 16.78 8.56 -0.97
CA ILE A 40 16.28 7.25 -0.57
C ILE A 40 15.12 6.83 -1.50
N THR A 41 15.03 5.56 -1.85
CA THR A 41 13.92 5.03 -2.62
C THR A 41 12.70 4.73 -1.73
N TRP A 42 11.51 4.70 -2.32
CA TRP A 42 10.30 4.34 -1.57
C TRP A 42 10.40 2.96 -0.89
N PRO A 43 10.85 1.86 -1.56
CA PRO A 43 10.96 0.56 -0.88
C PRO A 43 11.93 0.56 0.31
N GLU A 44 13.03 1.29 0.22
CA GLU A 44 13.99 1.43 1.32
C GLU A 44 13.38 2.20 2.49
N SER A 45 12.69 3.31 2.21
CA SER A 45 12.03 4.11 3.25
C SER A 45 10.94 3.31 3.99
N VAL A 46 10.18 2.45 3.29
CA VAL A 46 9.19 1.58 3.93
C VAL A 46 9.87 0.56 4.85
N LYS A 47 11.00 -0.01 4.45
CA LYS A 47 11.76 -0.95 5.32
C LYS A 47 12.21 -0.28 6.62
N GLU A 48 12.81 0.91 6.51
CA GLU A 48 13.24 1.65 7.71
C GLU A 48 12.05 2.03 8.59
N ALA A 49 10.98 2.57 8.01
CA ALA A 49 9.77 2.94 8.75
C ALA A 49 9.15 1.77 9.51
N LEU A 50 9.07 0.59 8.89
CA LEU A 50 8.55 -0.63 9.52
C LEU A 50 9.35 -1.03 10.75
N CYS A 51 10.68 -0.84 10.75
CA CYS A 51 11.53 -1.12 11.90
C CYS A 51 11.12 -0.34 13.15
N PHE A 52 10.53 0.85 13.00
CA PHE A 52 10.08 1.72 14.09
C PHE A 52 8.55 1.75 14.26
N GLY A 53 7.82 0.86 13.58
CA GLY A 53 6.36 0.80 13.66
C GLY A 53 5.65 1.93 12.91
N TRP A 54 6.29 2.52 11.93
CA TRP A 54 5.74 3.53 11.04
C TRP A 54 5.32 2.94 9.70
N ILE A 55 4.46 3.66 8.97
CA ILE A 55 3.95 3.26 7.66
C ILE A 55 3.81 4.45 6.73
N ASP A 56 4.01 4.20 5.45
CA ASP A 56 3.76 5.13 4.37
C ASP A 56 2.27 5.34 4.09
N GLY A 57 1.93 6.51 3.62
CA GLY A 57 0.61 6.87 3.13
C GLY A 57 0.60 7.13 1.63
N ILE A 58 -0.29 8.02 1.19
CA ILE A 58 -0.51 8.31 -0.22
C ILE A 58 0.64 9.15 -0.78
N ARG A 59 1.14 8.75 -1.94
CA ARG A 59 2.10 9.50 -2.75
C ARG A 59 1.43 10.73 -3.37
N LYS A 60 2.06 11.91 -3.24
CA LYS A 60 1.63 13.16 -3.85
C LYS A 60 2.77 13.80 -4.62
N LYS A 61 2.48 14.33 -5.81
CA LYS A 61 3.43 15.11 -6.61
C LYS A 61 3.82 16.38 -5.85
N VAL A 62 5.08 16.78 -5.94
CA VAL A 62 5.59 18.08 -5.47
C VAL A 62 5.84 18.97 -6.69
N ASP A 63 6.69 18.51 -7.61
CA ASP A 63 7.05 19.21 -8.84
C ASP A 63 7.32 18.24 -10.01
N ALA A 64 8.01 18.69 -11.05
CA ALA A 64 8.35 17.85 -12.20
C ALA A 64 9.31 16.70 -11.83
N GLU A 65 10.23 16.92 -10.88
CA GLU A 65 11.32 16.01 -10.53
C GLU A 65 11.11 15.25 -9.23
N SER A 66 10.13 15.66 -8.41
CA SER A 66 9.95 15.11 -7.05
C SER A 66 8.51 14.80 -6.68
N TYR A 67 8.37 13.91 -5.70
CA TYR A 67 7.11 13.60 -5.03
C TYR A 67 7.35 13.46 -3.53
N LYS A 68 6.29 13.44 -2.77
CA LYS A 68 6.31 13.23 -1.32
C LYS A 68 5.37 12.13 -0.89
N ILE A 69 5.73 11.49 0.21
CA ILE A 69 4.89 10.52 0.91
C ILE A 69 4.84 10.90 2.38
N ARG A 70 3.66 10.85 2.98
CA ARG A 70 3.49 11.04 4.41
C ARG A 70 3.72 9.73 5.12
N PHE A 71 4.61 9.72 6.10
CA PHE A 71 4.82 8.63 7.03
C PHE A 71 4.16 8.94 8.37
N THR A 72 3.59 7.94 9.03
CA THR A 72 2.93 8.06 10.33
C THR A 72 3.16 6.81 11.17
N PRO A 73 3.11 6.90 12.52
CA PRO A 73 3.02 5.72 13.35
C PRO A 73 1.82 4.85 12.97
N ARG A 74 1.99 3.54 13.00
CA ARG A 74 0.90 2.60 12.71
C ARG A 74 -0.14 2.62 13.82
N ARG A 75 -1.40 2.73 13.41
CA ARG A 75 -2.55 2.58 14.31
C ARG A 75 -2.73 1.10 14.67
N ALA A 76 -3.20 0.81 15.89
CA ALA A 76 -3.35 -0.54 16.43
C ALA A 76 -4.14 -1.48 15.48
N LYS A 77 -5.25 -1.02 14.93
CA LYS A 77 -6.12 -1.83 14.03
C LYS A 77 -5.87 -1.59 12.54
N SER A 78 -4.68 -1.09 12.16
CA SER A 78 -4.38 -0.85 10.75
C SER A 78 -4.23 -2.15 9.97
N THR A 79 -4.62 -2.14 8.68
CA THR A 79 -4.42 -3.28 7.78
C THR A 79 -2.94 -3.49 7.49
N TRP A 80 -2.51 -4.75 7.58
CA TRP A 80 -1.17 -5.18 7.18
C TRP A 80 -1.24 -5.91 5.84
N SER A 81 -0.48 -5.45 4.86
CA SER A 81 -0.34 -6.18 3.60
C SER A 81 0.55 -7.42 3.78
N ALA A 82 0.32 -8.45 2.97
CA ALA A 82 1.15 -9.66 2.96
C ALA A 82 2.62 -9.30 2.70
N VAL A 83 2.88 -8.33 1.80
CA VAL A 83 4.23 -7.84 1.49
C VAL A 83 4.90 -7.22 2.73
N ASN A 84 4.18 -6.42 3.52
CA ASN A 84 4.76 -5.81 4.72
C ASN A 84 4.96 -6.83 5.85
N ILE A 85 4.09 -7.84 5.96
CA ILE A 85 4.27 -8.97 6.90
C ILE A 85 5.54 -9.75 6.54
N ALA A 86 5.74 -10.09 5.26
CA ALA A 86 6.95 -10.76 4.80
C ALA A 86 8.23 -9.91 5.04
N ARG A 87 8.15 -8.59 4.84
CA ARG A 87 9.25 -7.67 5.15
C ARG A 87 9.62 -7.68 6.63
N ILE A 88 8.63 -7.67 7.54
CA ILE A 88 8.89 -7.77 8.98
C ILE A 88 9.67 -9.04 9.32
N ALA A 89 9.27 -10.20 8.75
CA ALA A 89 9.99 -11.45 9.00
C ALA A 89 11.46 -11.38 8.56
N VAL A 90 11.74 -10.74 7.43
CA VAL A 90 13.13 -10.52 6.96
C VAL A 90 13.87 -9.56 7.89
N LEU A 91 13.30 -8.40 8.21
CA LEU A 91 13.91 -7.39 9.08
C LEU A 91 14.17 -7.91 10.50
N THR A 92 13.32 -8.82 10.99
CA THR A 92 13.52 -9.50 12.28
C THR A 92 14.74 -10.43 12.24
N ARG A 93 14.89 -11.24 11.18
CA ARG A 93 16.06 -12.12 10.99
C ARG A 93 17.37 -11.32 10.84
N GLU A 94 17.29 -10.15 10.23
CA GLU A 94 18.43 -9.23 10.08
C GLU A 94 18.76 -8.46 11.37
N GLY A 95 18.00 -8.63 12.46
CA GLY A 95 18.18 -7.90 13.72
C GLY A 95 17.92 -6.40 13.63
N ARG A 96 17.20 -5.93 12.62
CA ARG A 96 16.98 -4.50 12.32
C ARG A 96 15.76 -3.90 13.02
N MET A 97 14.85 -4.76 13.49
CA MET A 97 13.63 -4.32 14.17
C MET A 97 13.92 -3.63 15.50
N GLN A 98 13.23 -2.53 15.73
CA GLN A 98 13.27 -1.81 17.01
C GLN A 98 12.07 -2.20 17.88
N PRO A 99 12.14 -2.02 19.21
CA PRO A 99 11.06 -2.37 20.12
C PRO A 99 9.69 -1.80 19.71
N ALA A 100 9.64 -0.55 19.22
CA ALA A 100 8.45 0.11 18.74
C ALA A 100 7.85 -0.61 17.51
N GLY A 101 8.70 -1.07 16.59
CA GLY A 101 8.28 -1.82 15.41
C GLY A 101 7.73 -3.20 15.78
N VAL A 102 8.39 -3.91 16.69
CA VAL A 102 7.93 -5.21 17.21
C VAL A 102 6.57 -5.04 17.91
N ALA A 103 6.44 -4.04 18.79
CA ALA A 103 5.18 -3.75 19.47
C ALA A 103 4.04 -3.38 18.49
N ALA A 104 4.33 -2.61 17.46
CA ALA A 104 3.34 -2.26 16.43
C ALA A 104 2.89 -3.50 15.65
N PHE A 105 3.79 -4.43 15.34
CA PHE A 105 3.47 -5.67 14.66
C PHE A 105 2.68 -6.64 15.55
N ALA A 106 3.03 -6.74 16.83
CA ALA A 106 2.32 -7.59 17.80
C ALA A 106 0.85 -7.17 17.98
N ARG A 107 0.54 -5.87 17.86
CA ARG A 107 -0.82 -5.33 17.97
C ARG A 107 -1.66 -5.49 16.69
N ARG A 108 -1.15 -6.16 15.65
CA ARG A 108 -1.92 -6.39 14.42
C ARG A 108 -3.10 -7.34 14.69
N GLU A 109 -4.20 -7.11 14.02
CA GLU A 109 -5.32 -8.04 13.96
C GLU A 109 -5.17 -8.94 12.72
N GLU A 110 -5.24 -10.26 12.90
CA GLU A 110 -5.15 -11.21 11.77
C GLU A 110 -6.29 -11.03 10.79
N THR A 111 -7.49 -10.72 11.28
CA THR A 111 -8.67 -10.41 10.49
C THR A 111 -8.48 -9.21 9.54
N ASN A 112 -7.55 -8.31 9.86
CA ASN A 112 -7.18 -7.15 9.06
C ASN A 112 -5.86 -7.34 8.29
N SER A 113 -5.28 -8.54 8.30
CA SER A 113 -4.03 -8.86 7.61
C SER A 113 -4.30 -9.46 6.22
N ALA A 114 -3.41 -9.20 5.25
CA ALA A 114 -3.44 -9.72 3.89
C ALA A 114 -4.80 -9.56 3.15
N ARG A 115 -5.53 -8.44 3.42
CA ARG A 115 -6.88 -8.19 2.87
C ARG A 115 -6.92 -7.35 1.60
N TYR A 116 -5.78 -6.91 1.09
CA TYR A 116 -5.78 -6.10 -0.12
C TYR A 116 -6.15 -6.92 -1.34
N SER A 117 -7.10 -6.43 -2.13
CA SER A 117 -7.61 -7.14 -3.32
C SER A 117 -6.54 -7.47 -4.35
N PHE A 118 -5.46 -6.68 -4.42
CA PHE A 118 -4.35 -6.94 -5.34
C PHE A 118 -3.46 -8.10 -4.90
N GLU A 119 -3.45 -8.46 -3.60
CA GLU A 119 -2.70 -9.60 -3.05
C GLU A 119 -3.41 -10.93 -3.33
N ASN A 120 -4.72 -10.87 -3.55
CA ASN A 120 -5.57 -12.02 -3.80
C ASN A 120 -5.97 -12.17 -5.28
N ARG A 121 -5.26 -11.51 -6.21
CA ARG A 121 -5.60 -11.55 -7.64
C ARG A 121 -5.61 -12.96 -8.23
N GLU A 122 -4.63 -13.79 -7.86
CA GLU A 122 -4.51 -15.15 -8.36
C GLU A 122 -5.62 -16.07 -7.84
N SER A 123 -6.12 -15.81 -6.63
CA SER A 123 -7.23 -16.56 -6.03
C SER A 123 -8.61 -15.98 -6.34
N ALA A 124 -8.67 -14.77 -6.93
CA ALA A 124 -9.92 -14.10 -7.27
C ALA A 124 -10.48 -14.62 -8.59
N LYS A 125 -11.05 -15.83 -8.58
CA LYS A 125 -11.80 -16.38 -9.71
C LYS A 125 -13.26 -15.89 -9.65
N LEU A 126 -13.84 -15.62 -10.82
CA LEU A 126 -15.29 -15.47 -10.97
C LEU A 126 -15.94 -16.81 -10.67
N SER A 127 -17.16 -16.82 -10.12
CA SER A 127 -17.94 -18.04 -10.09
C SER A 127 -18.21 -18.51 -11.52
N ALA A 128 -18.43 -19.82 -11.74
CA ALA A 128 -18.71 -20.34 -13.08
C ALA A 128 -19.93 -19.67 -13.73
N ASP A 129 -20.89 -19.22 -12.92
CA ASP A 129 -22.08 -18.52 -13.39
C ASP A 129 -21.76 -17.06 -13.77
N ASP A 130 -21.02 -16.34 -12.93
CA ASP A 130 -20.56 -14.97 -13.22
C ASP A 130 -19.63 -14.96 -14.45
N GLU A 131 -18.80 -15.99 -14.64
CA GLU A 131 -17.92 -16.12 -15.81
C GLU A 131 -18.71 -16.39 -17.10
N ARG A 132 -19.72 -17.25 -17.04
CA ARG A 132 -20.63 -17.52 -18.17
C ARG A 132 -21.40 -16.25 -18.57
N GLU A 133 -21.91 -15.52 -17.59
CA GLU A 133 -22.62 -14.27 -17.82
C GLU A 133 -21.70 -13.20 -18.41
N PHE A 134 -20.47 -13.08 -17.92
CA PHE A 134 -19.47 -12.15 -18.44
C PHE A 134 -19.05 -12.48 -19.88
N ARG A 135 -18.89 -13.77 -20.22
CA ARG A 135 -18.54 -14.20 -21.59
C ARG A 135 -19.66 -13.93 -22.60
N ARG A 136 -20.92 -13.92 -22.17
CA ARG A 136 -22.07 -13.56 -23.04
C ARG A 136 -22.07 -12.08 -23.41
N ASP A 137 -21.55 -11.21 -22.52
CA ASP A 137 -21.52 -9.77 -22.68
C ASP A 137 -20.14 -9.18 -22.34
N PRO A 138 -19.10 -9.44 -23.17
CA PRO A 138 -17.77 -8.94 -22.91
C PRO A 138 -17.73 -7.41 -23.07
N LEU A 139 -17.58 -6.70 -21.96
CA LEU A 139 -17.29 -5.28 -21.97
C LEU A 139 -15.80 -5.06 -21.66
N PRO A 140 -15.11 -4.24 -22.44
CA PRO A 140 -13.78 -3.77 -22.07
C PRO A 140 -13.91 -2.83 -20.87
N GLY A 141 -13.58 -3.28 -19.67
CA GLY A 141 -13.66 -2.43 -18.51
C GLY A 141 -12.96 -2.96 -17.28
N ASN A 142 -12.37 -2.05 -16.56
CA ASN A 142 -11.61 -2.20 -15.32
C ASN A 142 -12.43 -2.70 -14.11
N SER A 143 -13.26 -3.71 -14.26
CA SER A 143 -14.11 -4.24 -13.17
C SER A 143 -13.32 -4.99 -12.09
N SER A 144 -12.05 -5.35 -12.37
CA SER A 144 -11.22 -6.17 -11.49
C SER A 144 -10.56 -5.43 -10.32
N SER A 145 -10.62 -4.09 -10.28
CA SER A 145 -9.92 -3.27 -9.26
C SER A 145 -10.69 -3.03 -7.97
N ALA A 146 -11.90 -3.56 -7.83
CA ALA A 146 -12.71 -3.36 -6.62
C ALA A 146 -12.13 -4.11 -5.40
N LYS A 147 -12.05 -3.44 -4.26
CA LYS A 147 -11.39 -3.92 -3.02
C LYS A 147 -12.13 -5.05 -2.30
N ARG A 148 -13.45 -5.19 -2.48
CA ARG A 148 -14.29 -6.23 -1.85
C ARG A 148 -14.96 -7.09 -2.90
N SER A 149 -15.11 -8.40 -2.63
CA SER A 149 -15.76 -9.36 -3.53
C SER A 149 -17.20 -8.95 -3.87
N GLU A 150 -17.95 -8.52 -2.87
CA GLU A 150 -19.31 -8.02 -3.03
C GLU A 150 -19.38 -6.75 -3.92
N THR A 151 -18.46 -5.81 -3.74
CA THR A 151 -18.38 -4.62 -4.58
C THR A 151 -18.01 -4.97 -6.03
N ARG A 152 -17.19 -6.02 -6.24
CA ARG A 152 -16.85 -6.52 -7.59
C ARG A 152 -18.05 -7.14 -8.28
N ARG A 153 -18.81 -7.97 -7.55
CA ARG A 153 -20.04 -8.61 -8.06
C ARG A 153 -21.10 -7.57 -8.43
N THR A 154 -21.37 -6.60 -7.56
CA THR A 154 -22.30 -5.51 -7.80
C THR A 154 -21.88 -4.65 -9.00
N ARG A 155 -20.60 -4.34 -9.14
CA ARG A 155 -20.07 -3.61 -10.31
C ARG A 155 -20.21 -4.42 -11.60
N LEU A 156 -19.91 -5.71 -11.57
CA LEU A 156 -20.04 -6.59 -12.72
C LEU A 156 -21.49 -6.66 -13.18
N GLN A 157 -22.43 -6.89 -12.26
CA GLN A 157 -23.87 -6.91 -12.54
C GLN A 157 -24.36 -5.58 -13.14
N ARG A 158 -23.89 -4.45 -12.61
CA ARG A 158 -24.19 -3.13 -13.15
C ARG A 158 -23.65 -2.95 -14.58
N ILE A 159 -22.41 -3.34 -14.84
CA ILE A 159 -21.79 -3.26 -16.18
C ILE A 159 -22.56 -4.13 -17.17
N ILE A 160 -22.94 -5.35 -16.80
CA ILE A 160 -23.75 -6.24 -17.62
C ILE A 160 -25.12 -5.63 -17.93
N ALA A 161 -25.77 -5.04 -16.93
CA ALA A 161 -27.07 -4.36 -17.10
C ALA A 161 -26.99 -3.16 -18.04
N GLU A 162 -25.95 -2.31 -17.87
CA GLU A 162 -25.69 -1.15 -18.73
C GLU A 162 -25.41 -1.56 -20.19
N SER A 163 -24.66 -2.66 -20.39
CA SER A 163 -24.40 -3.22 -21.72
C SER A 163 -25.68 -3.69 -22.42
N ARG A 164 -26.52 -4.40 -21.69
CA ARG A 164 -27.81 -4.87 -22.20
C ARG A 164 -28.76 -3.72 -22.57
N ALA A 165 -28.73 -2.63 -21.78
CA ALA A 165 -29.53 -1.43 -22.08
C ALA A 165 -29.09 -0.73 -23.38
N ARG A 166 -27.75 -0.64 -23.62
CA ARG A 166 -27.18 -0.02 -24.84
C ARG A 166 -27.46 -0.80 -26.12
N ARG A 167 -27.70 -2.10 -26.05
CA ARG A 167 -28.02 -2.95 -27.22
C ARG A 167 -29.49 -2.91 -27.64
N ARG A 168 -30.36 -2.20 -26.89
CA ARG A 168 -31.77 -2.03 -27.20
C ARG A 168 -32.11 -0.72 -27.92
N ILE A 169 -31.09 0.05 -28.29
CA ILE A 169 -31.15 1.23 -29.13
C ILE A 169 -30.48 0.90 -30.47
#